data_93c79fb33c2c39fc80b468529c6a12d7
#
_entry.id   93c79fb33c2c39fc80b468529c6a12d7
#
_cell.length_a   1.000
_cell.length_b   1.000
_cell.length_c   1.000
_cell.angle_alpha   90.00
_cell.angle_beta   90.00
_cell.angle_gamma   90.00
#
_symmetry.space_group_name_H-M   'P 1'
#
loop_
_entity.id
_entity.type
_entity.pdbx_description
1 polymer ?
#
loop_
_entity_poly.entity_id
_entity_poly.type
_entity_poly.pdbx_seq_one_letter_code
_entity_poly.pdbx_strand_id
1 'polypeptide(L)'
;MGLMKIQKWTAKDCKKQIVIPSELDHKYSRGTLGAITGSAQFPGAAVLTTKAAVATGLGVLRFHSSSGLAHLVLHAAPEVIVQPGKVDAWLAGSGVSEKKFSDYTTWLRHRWFTLMKAQSVPTVLDAGALDWAGKLSQPTLITPHVGELAKLFMKRGIKVSSEAIEADPKKWAVAAAKELKVTVLLKGSVTYVANNEILIELPKATPWLATAGSGDVLAGIIGAIVATNYIEILNDQNNLARVAATAAFIHNSAAQLASKDSPISATSIIEFIPEAIRKFI
;
A
#
# COMPACT_ATOMS: atom_id res chain seq x y z
N MET A 1 20.44 13.43 19.61
CA MET A 1 19.66 12.59 18.67
C MET A 1 20.05 13.03 17.27
N GLY A 2 20.90 12.24 16.56
CA GLY A 2 21.39 12.62 15.24
C GLY A 2 20.23 12.78 14.26
N LEU A 3 20.26 13.84 13.47
CA LEU A 3 19.31 14.08 12.40
C LEU A 3 19.40 12.93 11.40
N MET A 4 18.30 12.19 11.22
CA MET A 4 18.21 11.15 10.20
C MET A 4 18.40 11.78 8.82
N LYS A 5 19.35 11.28 8.02
CA LYS A 5 19.63 11.83 6.70
C LYS A 5 18.46 11.54 5.77
N ILE A 6 17.93 12.58 5.12
CA ILE A 6 16.84 12.44 4.16
C ILE A 6 17.41 11.93 2.83
N GLN A 7 16.85 10.84 2.34
CA GLN A 7 17.15 10.32 1.00
C GLN A 7 16.05 10.78 0.02
N LYS A 8 16.44 11.55 -0.99
CA LYS A 8 15.53 11.85 -2.12
C LYS A 8 15.45 10.65 -3.05
N TRP A 9 14.23 10.13 -3.26
CA TRP A 9 14.02 8.95 -4.09
C TRP A 9 13.98 9.30 -5.57
N THR A 10 14.64 8.49 -6.40
CA THR A 10 14.82 8.74 -7.83
C THR A 10 14.40 7.52 -8.67
N ALA A 11 14.25 7.70 -9.98
CA ALA A 11 14.02 6.61 -10.93
C ALA A 11 15.12 5.52 -10.86
N LYS A 12 16.38 5.91 -10.62
CA LYS A 12 17.49 4.96 -10.46
C LYS A 12 17.33 4.08 -9.21
N ASP A 13 16.74 4.62 -8.16
CA ASP A 13 16.47 3.86 -6.93
C ASP A 13 15.28 2.91 -7.15
N CYS A 14 14.26 3.32 -7.91
CA CYS A 14 13.12 2.48 -8.29
C CYS A 14 13.58 1.24 -9.07
N LYS A 15 14.49 1.39 -10.02
CA LYS A 15 15.02 0.27 -10.82
C LYS A 15 15.56 -0.87 -9.97
N LYS A 16 16.14 -0.58 -8.82
CA LYS A 16 16.72 -1.58 -7.91
C LYS A 16 15.67 -2.41 -7.16
N GLN A 17 14.43 -1.91 -7.11
CA GLN A 17 13.32 -2.53 -6.38
C GLN A 17 12.30 -3.21 -7.31
N ILE A 18 12.42 -3.04 -8.62
CA ILE A 18 11.55 -3.69 -9.59
C ILE A 18 12.17 -5.04 -9.95
N VAL A 19 11.47 -6.12 -9.60
CA VAL A 19 11.87 -7.48 -9.94
C VAL A 19 11.48 -7.77 -11.39
N ILE A 20 12.49 -7.93 -12.25
CA ILE A 20 12.29 -8.31 -13.66
C ILE A 20 12.27 -9.83 -13.74
N PRO A 21 11.21 -10.43 -14.32
CA PRO A 21 11.12 -11.89 -14.45
C PRO A 21 12.23 -12.45 -15.35
N SER A 22 12.75 -13.61 -14.98
CA SER A 22 13.64 -14.42 -15.81
C SER A 22 12.85 -15.48 -16.58
N GLU A 23 13.52 -16.16 -17.51
CA GLU A 23 12.92 -17.29 -18.26
C GLU A 23 12.56 -18.49 -17.37
N LEU A 24 13.16 -18.59 -16.18
CA LEU A 24 12.91 -19.66 -15.22
C LEU A 24 11.76 -19.36 -14.27
N ASP A 25 11.20 -18.13 -14.31
CA ASP A 25 10.15 -17.75 -13.40
C ASP A 25 8.79 -18.36 -13.78
N HIS A 26 8.01 -18.63 -12.75
CA HIS A 26 6.62 -19.03 -12.84
C HIS A 26 5.75 -18.17 -11.91
N LYS A 27 4.43 -18.26 -12.04
CA LYS A 27 3.51 -17.37 -11.30
C LYS A 27 3.73 -17.34 -9.78
N TYR A 28 4.18 -18.42 -9.16
CA TYR A 28 4.43 -18.46 -7.72
C TYR A 28 5.80 -17.93 -7.30
N SER A 29 6.82 -17.94 -8.17
CA SER A 29 8.11 -17.32 -7.87
C SER A 29 8.07 -15.80 -7.94
N ARG A 30 7.05 -15.24 -8.60
CA ARG A 30 6.88 -13.80 -8.81
C ARG A 30 6.04 -13.11 -7.73
N GLY A 31 5.88 -13.75 -6.58
CA GLY A 31 5.15 -13.22 -5.42
C GLY A 31 3.63 -13.44 -5.48
N THR A 32 3.09 -13.82 -4.35
CA THR A 32 1.65 -14.03 -4.11
C THR A 32 1.15 -12.99 -3.11
N LEU A 33 0.26 -12.10 -3.54
CA LEU A 33 -0.38 -11.11 -2.67
C LEU A 33 -1.71 -11.64 -2.14
N GLY A 34 -1.91 -11.62 -0.83
CA GLY A 34 -3.23 -11.74 -0.19
C GLY A 34 -3.87 -10.37 -0.02
N ALA A 35 -5.07 -10.16 -0.52
CA ALA A 35 -5.77 -8.88 -0.42
C ALA A 35 -7.07 -9.01 0.37
N ILE A 36 -7.25 -8.14 1.39
CA ILE A 36 -8.45 -8.01 2.21
C ILE A 36 -8.94 -6.56 2.09
N THR A 37 -9.61 -6.23 1.00
CA THR A 37 -10.02 -4.87 0.64
C THR A 37 -11.47 -4.80 0.23
N GLY A 38 -12.06 -3.62 0.28
CA GLY A 38 -13.45 -3.37 -0.05
C GLY A 38 -14.47 -3.84 1.00
N SER A 39 -15.62 -3.26 0.95
CA SER A 39 -16.81 -3.61 1.74
C SER A 39 -18.07 -3.34 0.92
N ALA A 40 -19.25 -3.62 1.47
CA ALA A 40 -20.52 -3.25 0.82
C ALA A 40 -20.64 -1.73 0.62
N GLN A 41 -20.07 -0.93 1.53
CA GLN A 41 -20.07 0.55 1.41
C GLN A 41 -19.03 1.05 0.40
N PHE A 42 -17.91 0.35 0.22
CA PHE A 42 -16.81 0.74 -0.65
C PHE A 42 -16.38 -0.43 -1.56
N PRO A 43 -17.29 -0.94 -2.40
CA PRO A 43 -16.98 -2.09 -3.26
C PRO A 43 -15.94 -1.76 -4.33
N GLY A 44 -15.89 -0.51 -4.79
CA GLY A 44 -14.91 -0.02 -5.76
C GLY A 44 -13.47 -0.12 -5.28
N ALA A 45 -13.21 0.01 -3.97
CA ALA A 45 -11.87 -0.13 -3.42
C ALA A 45 -11.31 -1.55 -3.65
N ALA A 46 -12.14 -2.60 -3.58
CA ALA A 46 -11.72 -3.97 -3.91
C ALA A 46 -11.28 -4.08 -5.38
N VAL A 47 -12.03 -3.48 -6.29
CA VAL A 47 -11.72 -3.49 -7.73
C VAL A 47 -10.45 -2.70 -8.03
N LEU A 48 -10.34 -1.48 -7.49
CA LEU A 48 -9.20 -0.60 -7.76
C LEU A 48 -7.89 -1.19 -7.21
N THR A 49 -7.89 -1.69 -5.98
CA THR A 49 -6.69 -2.31 -5.37
C THR A 49 -6.25 -3.55 -6.13
N THR A 50 -7.18 -4.42 -6.53
CA THR A 50 -6.84 -5.66 -7.25
C THR A 50 -6.35 -5.38 -8.65
N LYS A 51 -7.03 -4.50 -9.41
CA LYS A 51 -6.57 -4.10 -10.75
C LYS A 51 -5.21 -3.41 -10.73
N ALA A 52 -4.98 -2.51 -9.77
CA ALA A 52 -3.68 -1.86 -9.63
C ALA A 52 -2.56 -2.86 -9.29
N ALA A 53 -2.82 -3.82 -8.40
CA ALA A 53 -1.85 -4.84 -8.06
C ALA A 53 -1.51 -5.73 -9.27
N VAL A 54 -2.51 -6.18 -10.03
CA VAL A 54 -2.32 -6.97 -11.26
C VAL A 54 -1.54 -6.17 -12.30
N ALA A 55 -1.90 -4.92 -12.55
CA ALA A 55 -1.21 -4.04 -13.49
C ALA A 55 0.26 -3.77 -13.12
N THR A 56 0.62 -3.96 -11.85
CA THR A 56 2.00 -3.80 -11.35
C THR A 56 2.87 -5.03 -11.65
N GLY A 57 2.27 -6.18 -12.01
CA GLY A 57 3.00 -7.33 -12.55
C GLY A 57 3.39 -8.41 -11.53
N LEU A 58 2.66 -8.55 -10.40
CA LEU A 58 2.86 -9.69 -9.49
C LEU A 58 2.42 -11.01 -10.16
N GLY A 59 2.86 -12.14 -9.59
CA GLY A 59 2.55 -13.46 -10.14
C GLY A 59 1.15 -13.96 -9.81
N VAL A 60 0.69 -13.79 -8.57
CA VAL A 60 -0.63 -14.28 -8.10
C VAL A 60 -1.24 -13.26 -7.12
N LEU A 61 -2.53 -12.96 -7.31
CA LEU A 61 -3.33 -12.26 -6.32
C LEU A 61 -4.43 -13.18 -5.77
N ARG A 62 -4.48 -13.32 -4.43
CA ARG A 62 -5.55 -14.00 -3.70
C ARG A 62 -6.45 -12.98 -3.02
N PHE A 63 -7.67 -12.86 -3.51
CA PHE A 63 -8.64 -11.92 -2.95
C PHE A 63 -9.53 -12.61 -1.91
N HIS A 64 -9.38 -12.22 -0.66
CA HIS A 64 -10.14 -12.77 0.46
C HIS A 64 -11.41 -11.96 0.71
N SER A 65 -12.57 -12.52 0.35
CA SER A 65 -13.82 -11.78 0.26
C SER A 65 -15.07 -12.62 0.54
N SER A 66 -16.21 -11.93 0.71
CA SER A 66 -17.55 -12.47 0.50
C SER A 66 -17.81 -12.69 -0.99
N SER A 67 -18.76 -13.58 -1.35
CA SER A 67 -19.09 -13.91 -2.74
C SER A 67 -19.43 -12.68 -3.58
N GLY A 68 -20.23 -11.74 -3.06
CA GLY A 68 -20.64 -10.55 -3.81
C GLY A 68 -19.49 -9.66 -4.26
N LEU A 69 -18.52 -9.40 -3.35
CA LEU A 69 -17.33 -8.63 -3.73
C LEU A 69 -16.39 -9.43 -4.63
N ALA A 70 -16.29 -10.75 -4.42
CA ALA A 70 -15.51 -11.63 -5.28
C ALA A 70 -16.01 -11.58 -6.73
N HIS A 71 -17.33 -11.58 -6.96
CA HIS A 71 -17.90 -11.45 -8.29
C HIS A 71 -17.52 -10.13 -8.98
N LEU A 72 -17.57 -9.01 -8.26
CA LEU A 72 -17.15 -7.70 -8.80
C LEU A 72 -15.69 -7.70 -9.20
N VAL A 73 -14.82 -8.28 -8.36
CA VAL A 73 -13.39 -8.35 -8.64
C VAL A 73 -13.12 -9.26 -9.83
N LEU A 74 -13.72 -10.46 -9.89
CA LEU A 74 -13.53 -11.40 -11.00
C LEU A 74 -14.06 -10.86 -12.33
N HIS A 75 -15.13 -10.04 -12.29
CA HIS A 75 -15.64 -9.38 -13.51
C HIS A 75 -14.64 -8.35 -14.05
N ALA A 76 -13.89 -7.68 -13.18
CA ALA A 76 -12.94 -6.63 -13.55
C ALA A 76 -11.50 -7.15 -13.75
N ALA A 77 -11.14 -8.28 -13.14
CA ALA A 77 -9.82 -8.91 -13.16
C ALA A 77 -9.98 -10.45 -12.98
N PRO A 78 -10.30 -11.18 -14.06
CA PRO A 78 -10.62 -12.62 -14.02
C PRO A 78 -9.42 -13.50 -13.60
N GLU A 79 -8.20 -13.01 -13.69
CA GLU A 79 -6.98 -13.67 -13.27
C GLU A 79 -6.81 -13.76 -11.74
N VAL A 80 -7.64 -13.06 -10.96
CA VAL A 80 -7.60 -13.09 -9.50
C VAL A 80 -8.14 -14.40 -8.95
N ILE A 81 -7.46 -14.95 -7.93
CA ILE A 81 -7.88 -16.17 -7.25
C ILE A 81 -8.66 -15.80 -5.98
N VAL A 82 -9.88 -16.31 -5.84
CA VAL A 82 -10.74 -16.06 -4.64
C VAL A 82 -10.64 -17.18 -3.61
N GLN A 83 -9.79 -18.18 -3.83
CA GLN A 83 -9.55 -19.26 -2.88
C GLN A 83 -8.45 -18.90 -1.88
N PRO A 84 -8.67 -19.08 -0.57
CA PRO A 84 -7.63 -18.94 0.45
C PRO A 84 -6.41 -19.82 0.17
N GLY A 85 -5.24 -19.39 0.65
CA GLY A 85 -4.00 -20.14 0.49
C GLY A 85 -2.80 -19.40 1.06
N LYS A 86 -1.61 -19.97 0.86
CA LYS A 86 -0.36 -19.32 1.24
C LYS A 86 -0.14 -18.06 0.41
N VAL A 87 0.38 -17.03 1.05
CA VAL A 87 0.76 -15.76 0.42
C VAL A 87 2.18 -15.36 0.85
N ASP A 88 2.79 -14.47 0.10
CA ASP A 88 4.13 -13.93 0.36
C ASP A 88 4.05 -12.52 0.94
N ALA A 89 2.91 -11.85 0.79
CA ALA A 89 2.60 -10.57 1.45
C ALA A 89 1.09 -10.38 1.64
N TRP A 90 0.70 -9.50 2.56
CA TRP A 90 -0.68 -9.07 2.77
C TRP A 90 -0.90 -7.60 2.46
N LEU A 91 -2.03 -7.30 1.84
CA LEU A 91 -2.63 -5.96 1.77
C LEU A 91 -4.00 -6.00 2.44
N ALA A 92 -4.22 -5.14 3.43
CA ALA A 92 -5.49 -5.09 4.15
C ALA A 92 -5.94 -3.66 4.43
N GLY A 93 -7.26 -3.43 4.34
CA GLY A 93 -7.92 -2.27 4.90
C GLY A 93 -8.52 -1.27 3.93
N SER A 94 -8.00 -1.13 2.71
CA SER A 94 -8.58 -0.22 1.70
C SER A 94 -10.07 -0.51 1.50
N GLY A 95 -10.93 0.50 1.66
CA GLY A 95 -12.38 0.34 1.58
C GLY A 95 -13.02 -0.50 2.70
N VAL A 96 -12.30 -0.80 3.78
CA VAL A 96 -12.82 -1.45 4.99
C VAL A 96 -13.01 -0.41 6.08
N SER A 97 -14.17 -0.43 6.76
CA SER A 97 -14.37 0.46 7.91
C SER A 97 -13.53 0.02 9.11
N GLU A 98 -13.00 0.98 9.87
CA GLU A 98 -12.34 0.71 11.16
C GLU A 98 -13.31 0.14 12.19
N LYS A 99 -14.62 0.41 12.07
CA LYS A 99 -15.67 -0.10 12.95
C LYS A 99 -16.06 -1.52 12.53
N LYS A 100 -15.60 -2.51 13.29
CA LYS A 100 -15.81 -3.95 13.02
C LYS A 100 -17.27 -4.35 12.74
N PHE A 101 -18.22 -3.69 13.37
CA PHE A 101 -19.63 -4.02 13.28
C PHE A 101 -20.45 -2.98 12.49
N SER A 102 -19.81 -2.25 11.57
CA SER A 102 -20.53 -1.28 10.72
C SER A 102 -21.55 -1.96 9.79
N ASP A 103 -21.21 -3.15 9.29
CA ASP A 103 -22.05 -4.01 8.46
C ASP A 103 -21.50 -5.46 8.43
N TYR A 104 -22.29 -6.40 7.89
CA TYR A 104 -21.93 -7.82 7.84
C TYR A 104 -20.66 -8.07 6.99
N THR A 105 -20.51 -7.36 5.89
CA THR A 105 -19.34 -7.55 5.02
C THR A 105 -18.06 -7.05 5.67
N THR A 106 -18.12 -5.95 6.42
CA THR A 106 -17.00 -5.44 7.22
C THR A 106 -16.65 -6.41 8.34
N TRP A 107 -17.63 -6.99 9.01
CA TRP A 107 -17.40 -8.03 10.02
C TRP A 107 -16.67 -9.25 9.43
N LEU A 108 -17.08 -9.72 8.26
CA LEU A 108 -16.37 -10.78 7.53
C LEU A 108 -14.94 -10.41 7.21
N ARG A 109 -14.67 -9.13 6.84
CA ARG A 109 -13.30 -8.64 6.58
C ARG A 109 -12.43 -8.76 7.80
N HIS A 110 -12.91 -8.34 8.95
CA HIS A 110 -12.17 -8.45 10.21
C HIS A 110 -11.85 -9.91 10.61
N ARG A 111 -12.62 -10.88 10.14
CA ARG A 111 -12.27 -12.31 10.30
C ARG A 111 -11.03 -12.67 9.49
N TRP A 112 -10.88 -12.17 8.28
CA TRP A 112 -9.71 -12.43 7.45
C TRP A 112 -8.43 -11.81 8.03
N PHE A 113 -8.52 -10.74 8.82
CA PHE A 113 -7.37 -10.20 9.55
C PHE A 113 -6.74 -11.20 10.51
N THR A 114 -7.50 -12.17 11.03
CA THR A 114 -6.95 -13.27 11.84
C THR A 114 -6.03 -14.16 11.00
N LEU A 115 -6.39 -14.43 9.74
CA LEU A 115 -5.53 -15.19 8.83
C LEU A 115 -4.25 -14.40 8.48
N MET A 116 -4.37 -13.10 8.23
CA MET A 116 -3.22 -12.21 8.01
C MET A 116 -2.26 -12.25 9.21
N LYS A 117 -2.77 -12.18 10.43
CA LYS A 117 -1.97 -12.27 11.66
C LYS A 117 -1.27 -13.61 11.83
N ALA A 118 -1.86 -14.70 11.35
CA ALA A 118 -1.32 -16.06 11.48
C ALA A 118 -0.16 -16.36 10.52
N GLN A 119 0.05 -15.53 9.50
CA GLN A 119 1.13 -15.70 8.51
C GLN A 119 2.18 -14.59 8.69
N SER A 120 3.40 -14.98 9.08
CA SER A 120 4.52 -14.05 9.34
C SER A 120 5.18 -13.57 8.05
N VAL A 121 4.42 -12.89 7.19
CA VAL A 121 4.89 -12.29 5.92
C VAL A 121 4.71 -10.78 5.94
N PRO A 122 5.45 -10.01 5.12
CA PRO A 122 5.29 -8.56 5.05
C PRO A 122 3.84 -8.15 4.85
N THR A 123 3.39 -7.14 5.60
CA THR A 123 1.99 -6.74 5.64
C THR A 123 1.82 -5.24 5.43
N VAL A 124 0.94 -4.89 4.50
CA VAL A 124 0.54 -3.50 4.20
C VAL A 124 -0.83 -3.24 4.82
N LEU A 125 -0.92 -2.20 5.65
CA LEU A 125 -2.14 -1.78 6.32
C LEU A 125 -2.54 -0.38 5.82
N ASP A 126 -3.74 -0.27 5.28
CA ASP A 126 -4.32 0.97 4.79
C ASP A 126 -5.69 1.22 5.44
N ALA A 127 -6.16 2.45 5.48
CA ALA A 127 -7.49 2.84 5.91
C ALA A 127 -7.98 2.09 7.19
N GLY A 128 -9.02 1.26 7.09
CA GLY A 128 -9.62 0.57 8.24
C GLY A 128 -8.75 -0.50 8.91
N ALA A 129 -7.60 -0.86 8.32
CA ALA A 129 -6.65 -1.76 8.95
C ALA A 129 -5.53 -1.03 9.74
N LEU A 130 -5.46 0.30 9.69
CA LEU A 130 -4.42 1.08 10.38
C LEU A 130 -4.37 0.84 11.89
N ASP A 131 -5.49 0.47 12.51
CA ASP A 131 -5.55 0.12 13.93
C ASP A 131 -4.73 -1.12 14.32
N TRP A 132 -4.28 -1.90 13.35
CA TRP A 132 -3.36 -3.03 13.55
C TRP A 132 -1.89 -2.61 13.59
N ALA A 133 -1.57 -1.35 13.31
CA ALA A 133 -0.21 -0.83 13.39
C ALA A 133 0.40 -1.07 14.79
N GLY A 134 1.59 -1.64 14.82
CA GLY A 134 2.29 -2.00 16.06
C GLY A 134 1.70 -3.17 16.84
N LYS A 135 0.75 -3.93 16.26
CA LYS A 135 0.14 -5.13 16.85
C LYS A 135 0.52 -6.43 16.14
N LEU A 136 1.27 -6.32 15.05
CA LEU A 136 1.76 -7.45 14.26
C LEU A 136 3.25 -7.66 14.53
N SER A 137 3.70 -8.91 14.49
CA SER A 137 5.10 -9.27 14.67
C SER A 137 5.93 -9.23 13.39
N GLN A 138 5.27 -9.36 12.23
CA GLN A 138 5.91 -9.34 10.91
C GLN A 138 6.23 -7.91 10.45
N PRO A 139 7.13 -7.74 9.45
CA PRO A 139 7.40 -6.45 8.82
C PRO A 139 6.11 -5.80 8.35
N THR A 140 5.81 -4.61 8.89
CA THR A 140 4.54 -3.94 8.67
C THR A 140 4.75 -2.54 8.09
N LEU A 141 4.03 -2.24 7.01
CA LEU A 141 3.92 -0.93 6.39
C LEU A 141 2.53 -0.36 6.62
N ILE A 142 2.43 0.87 7.06
CA ILE A 142 1.16 1.62 7.12
C ILE A 142 1.17 2.78 6.12
N THR A 143 -0.02 3.11 5.57
CA THR A 143 -0.16 4.11 4.51
C THR A 143 -1.15 5.23 4.87
N PRO A 144 -1.02 5.91 6.03
CA PRO A 144 -1.96 6.93 6.43
C PRO A 144 -1.82 8.21 5.58
N HIS A 145 -2.91 8.94 5.39
CA HIS A 145 -2.89 10.37 5.15
C HIS A 145 -2.85 11.13 6.49
N VAL A 146 -2.64 12.46 6.47
CA VAL A 146 -2.44 13.25 7.69
C VAL A 146 -3.57 13.09 8.70
N GLY A 147 -4.83 13.07 8.25
CA GLY A 147 -5.99 12.90 9.13
C GLY A 147 -6.09 11.50 9.76
N GLU A 148 -5.70 10.46 9.02
CA GLU A 148 -5.61 9.09 9.55
C GLU A 148 -4.49 8.98 10.58
N LEU A 149 -3.34 9.61 10.31
CA LEU A 149 -2.23 9.60 11.25
C LEU A 149 -2.56 10.33 12.53
N ALA A 150 -3.23 11.50 12.47
CA ALA A 150 -3.69 12.24 13.64
C ALA A 150 -4.63 11.39 14.51
N LYS A 151 -5.60 10.70 13.88
CA LYS A 151 -6.50 9.76 14.58
C LYS A 151 -5.75 8.60 15.25
N LEU A 152 -4.75 8.04 14.55
CA LEU A 152 -3.95 6.94 15.06
C LEU A 152 -3.13 7.36 16.29
N PHE A 153 -2.52 8.54 16.24
CA PHE A 153 -1.84 9.13 17.40
C PHE A 153 -2.78 9.41 18.57
N MET A 154 -3.96 9.96 18.30
CA MET A 154 -4.98 10.20 19.34
C MET A 154 -5.37 8.92 20.07
N LYS A 155 -5.56 7.80 19.34
CA LYS A 155 -5.83 6.48 19.92
C LYS A 155 -4.67 5.95 20.80
N ARG A 156 -3.47 6.49 20.63
CA ARG A 156 -2.26 6.20 21.44
C ARG A 156 -2.00 7.22 22.54
N GLY A 157 -2.94 8.14 22.78
CA GLY A 157 -2.81 9.21 23.79
C GLY A 157 -1.90 10.37 23.37
N ILE A 158 -1.44 10.41 22.12
CA ILE A 158 -0.62 11.49 21.58
C ILE A 158 -1.54 12.49 20.89
N LYS A 159 -1.66 13.69 21.49
CA LYS A 159 -2.50 14.78 20.95
C LYS A 159 -1.73 15.56 19.88
N VAL A 160 -2.15 15.40 18.63
CA VAL A 160 -1.63 16.15 17.48
C VAL A 160 -2.76 16.39 16.48
N SER A 161 -2.81 17.58 15.89
CA SER A 161 -3.80 17.91 14.85
C SER A 161 -3.27 17.58 13.45
N SER A 162 -4.18 17.48 12.48
CA SER A 162 -3.81 17.29 11.08
C SER A 162 -2.95 18.43 10.55
N GLU A 163 -3.25 19.66 10.93
CA GLU A 163 -2.51 20.87 10.55
C GLU A 163 -1.06 20.84 11.08
N ALA A 164 -0.86 20.35 12.30
CA ALA A 164 0.48 20.18 12.87
C ALA A 164 1.30 19.12 12.12
N ILE A 165 0.64 18.05 11.63
CA ILE A 165 1.29 17.02 10.81
C ILE A 165 1.61 17.58 9.42
N GLU A 166 0.71 18.34 8.81
CA GLU A 166 0.92 19.00 7.51
C GLU A 166 2.07 20.03 7.55
N ALA A 167 2.22 20.75 8.68
CA ALA A 167 3.30 21.73 8.85
C ALA A 167 4.70 21.09 8.88
N ASP A 168 4.83 19.87 9.39
CA ASP A 168 6.11 19.12 9.41
C ASP A 168 5.90 17.61 9.21
N PRO A 169 5.53 17.18 7.99
CA PRO A 169 5.21 15.78 7.73
C PRO A 169 6.42 14.85 7.91
N LYS A 170 7.65 15.34 7.71
CA LYS A 170 8.89 14.56 7.92
C LYS A 170 9.03 14.13 9.37
N LYS A 171 8.89 15.09 10.28
CA LYS A 171 8.94 14.85 11.73
C LYS A 171 7.92 13.82 12.16
N TRP A 172 6.68 13.95 11.68
CA TRP A 172 5.59 13.09 12.11
C TRP A 172 5.62 11.71 11.47
N ALA A 173 6.14 11.55 10.24
CA ALA A 173 6.41 10.24 9.65
C ALA A 173 7.44 9.46 10.49
N VAL A 174 8.54 10.11 10.88
CA VAL A 174 9.58 9.51 11.76
C VAL A 174 9.03 9.20 13.17
N ALA A 175 8.26 10.12 13.74
CA ALA A 175 7.63 9.92 15.05
C ALA A 175 6.69 8.73 15.05
N ALA A 176 5.86 8.60 14.00
CA ALA A 176 4.95 7.46 13.84
C ALA A 176 5.69 6.14 13.67
N ALA A 177 6.75 6.12 12.87
CA ALA A 177 7.55 4.92 12.67
C ALA A 177 8.16 4.42 13.99
N LYS A 178 8.68 5.32 14.81
CA LYS A 178 9.26 4.99 16.13
C LYS A 178 8.20 4.53 17.13
N GLU A 179 7.10 5.29 17.24
CA GLU A 179 6.03 5.00 18.20
C GLU A 179 5.35 3.67 17.91
N LEU A 180 5.09 3.40 16.64
CA LEU A 180 4.35 2.22 16.20
C LEU A 180 5.25 1.03 15.87
N LYS A 181 6.57 1.24 15.79
CA LYS A 181 7.57 0.25 15.38
C LYS A 181 7.25 -0.40 14.03
N VAL A 182 6.87 0.43 13.06
CA VAL A 182 6.50 0.03 11.69
C VAL A 182 7.14 0.93 10.65
N THR A 183 7.13 0.53 9.41
CA THR A 183 7.38 1.44 8.29
C THR A 183 6.13 2.28 8.03
N VAL A 184 6.30 3.58 7.80
CA VAL A 184 5.22 4.54 7.55
C VAL A 184 5.41 5.17 6.19
N LEU A 185 4.40 5.08 5.33
CA LEU A 185 4.26 5.91 4.13
C LEU A 185 3.20 6.97 4.42
N LEU A 186 3.62 8.18 4.74
CA LEU A 186 2.73 9.30 4.99
C LEU A 186 2.35 9.97 3.68
N LYS A 187 1.08 9.81 3.28
CA LYS A 187 0.51 10.37 2.05
C LYS A 187 0.35 11.90 2.17
N GLY A 188 0.74 12.62 1.11
CA GLY A 188 0.61 14.08 1.01
C GLY A 188 1.03 14.58 -0.37
N SER A 189 1.04 15.89 -0.59
CA SER A 189 1.57 16.50 -1.83
C SER A 189 3.03 16.10 -2.09
N VAL A 190 3.80 15.95 -1.02
CA VAL A 190 5.07 15.23 -0.96
C VAL A 190 4.85 14.04 -0.04
N THR A 191 5.08 12.83 -0.52
CA THR A 191 4.99 11.60 0.27
C THR A 191 6.32 11.35 0.98
N TYR A 192 6.26 11.01 2.26
CA TYR A 192 7.41 10.62 3.07
C TYR A 192 7.30 9.16 3.48
N VAL A 193 8.41 8.42 3.34
CA VAL A 193 8.50 7.05 3.87
C VAL A 193 9.55 7.01 4.96
N ALA A 194 9.18 6.52 6.14
CA ALA A 194 10.08 6.45 7.30
C ALA A 194 9.99 5.10 8.01
N ASN A 195 11.11 4.65 8.52
CA ASN A 195 11.21 3.62 9.55
C ASN A 195 12.18 4.11 10.65
N ASN A 196 12.71 3.23 11.49
CA ASN A 196 13.63 3.63 12.56
C ASN A 196 15.00 4.14 12.06
N GLU A 197 15.41 3.81 10.82
CA GLU A 197 16.74 4.07 10.27
C GLU A 197 16.73 4.93 9.01
N ILE A 198 15.64 4.90 8.25
CA ILE A 198 15.54 5.50 6.92
C ILE A 198 14.43 6.55 6.91
N LEU A 199 14.73 7.70 6.29
CA LEU A 199 13.73 8.69 5.91
C LEU A 199 13.90 9.01 4.42
N ILE A 200 12.86 8.70 3.63
CA ILE A 200 12.81 8.92 2.19
C ILE A 200 11.79 10.03 1.88
N GLU A 201 12.19 10.93 0.99
CA GLU A 201 11.33 11.98 0.45
C GLU A 201 11.07 11.70 -1.03
N LEU A 202 9.80 11.63 -1.43
CA LEU A 202 9.37 11.46 -2.81
C LEU A 202 9.31 12.81 -3.53
N PRO A 203 9.45 12.85 -4.86
CA PRO A 203 9.11 14.03 -5.64
C PRO A 203 7.66 14.45 -5.41
N LYS A 204 7.39 15.76 -5.53
CA LYS A 204 6.03 16.29 -5.42
C LYS A 204 5.12 15.64 -6.48
N ALA A 205 3.98 15.15 -6.04
CA ALA A 205 2.97 14.54 -6.89
C ALA A 205 2.14 15.57 -7.65
N THR A 206 1.50 15.15 -8.75
CA THR A 206 0.50 15.99 -9.44
C THR A 206 -0.71 16.25 -8.54
N PRO A 207 -1.25 17.48 -8.50
CA PRO A 207 -2.47 17.78 -7.74
C PRO A 207 -3.70 16.97 -8.19
N TRP A 208 -3.70 16.47 -9.42
CA TRP A 208 -4.77 15.64 -9.98
C TRP A 208 -4.95 14.29 -9.27
N LEU A 209 -3.98 13.89 -8.44
CA LEU A 209 -4.14 12.75 -7.51
C LEU A 209 -5.15 12.98 -6.40
N ALA A 210 -5.63 14.22 -6.20
CA ALA A 210 -6.72 14.52 -5.28
C ALA A 210 -8.08 14.06 -5.84
N THR A 211 -8.19 12.77 -6.17
CA THR A 211 -9.38 12.11 -6.69
C THR A 211 -9.68 10.84 -5.89
N ALA A 212 -10.97 10.49 -5.79
CA ALA A 212 -11.41 9.30 -5.07
C ALA A 212 -10.80 8.02 -5.68
N GLY A 213 -10.34 7.11 -4.82
CA GLY A 213 -9.77 5.84 -5.23
C GLY A 213 -8.28 5.87 -5.58
N SER A 214 -7.63 7.05 -5.66
CA SER A 214 -6.18 7.12 -5.92
C SER A 214 -5.35 6.43 -4.83
N GLY A 215 -5.79 6.51 -3.57
CA GLY A 215 -5.21 5.78 -2.45
C GLY A 215 -5.34 4.26 -2.56
N ASP A 216 -6.48 3.77 -3.07
CA ASP A 216 -6.70 2.34 -3.33
C ASP A 216 -5.75 1.83 -4.42
N VAL A 217 -5.51 2.63 -5.48
CA VAL A 217 -4.53 2.32 -6.52
C VAL A 217 -3.12 2.24 -5.94
N LEU A 218 -2.72 3.23 -5.14
CA LEU A 218 -1.43 3.22 -4.45
C LEU A 218 -1.26 1.97 -3.58
N ALA A 219 -2.28 1.62 -2.79
CA ALA A 219 -2.27 0.44 -1.95
C ALA A 219 -2.07 -0.85 -2.76
N GLY A 220 -2.72 -0.96 -3.92
CA GLY A 220 -2.55 -2.09 -4.85
C GLY A 220 -1.12 -2.21 -5.39
N ILE A 221 -0.53 -1.08 -5.84
CA ILE A 221 0.87 -1.04 -6.31
C ILE A 221 1.82 -1.46 -5.18
N ILE A 222 1.64 -0.89 -3.97
CA ILE A 222 2.47 -1.24 -2.81
C ILE A 222 2.39 -2.73 -2.52
N GLY A 223 1.17 -3.29 -2.44
CA GLY A 223 0.95 -4.71 -2.17
C GLY A 223 1.68 -5.60 -3.16
N ALA A 224 1.62 -5.28 -4.44
CA ALA A 224 2.28 -6.05 -5.49
C ALA A 224 3.81 -6.01 -5.36
N ILE A 225 4.42 -4.81 -5.19
CA ILE A 225 5.88 -4.69 -5.08
C ILE A 225 6.37 -5.30 -3.76
N VAL A 226 5.61 -5.21 -2.67
CA VAL A 226 5.94 -5.90 -1.41
C VAL A 226 5.93 -7.41 -1.60
N ALA A 227 4.94 -7.96 -2.31
CA ALA A 227 4.87 -9.40 -2.58
C ALA A 227 6.00 -9.90 -3.47
N THR A 228 6.42 -9.13 -4.49
CA THR A 228 7.54 -9.50 -5.37
C THR A 228 8.91 -9.38 -4.70
N ASN A 229 9.04 -8.61 -3.62
CA ASN A 229 10.29 -8.39 -2.87
C ASN A 229 10.25 -8.99 -1.46
N TYR A 230 9.37 -9.95 -1.18
CA TYR A 230 9.13 -10.42 0.19
C TYR A 230 10.38 -11.04 0.83
N ILE A 231 11.21 -11.75 0.07
CA ILE A 231 12.45 -12.36 0.56
C ILE A 231 13.43 -11.29 1.02
N GLU A 232 13.68 -10.28 0.20
CA GLU A 232 14.57 -9.17 0.50
C GLU A 232 14.10 -8.36 1.71
N ILE A 233 12.76 -8.23 1.88
CA ILE A 233 12.18 -7.54 3.04
C ILE A 233 12.37 -8.37 4.33
N LEU A 234 12.24 -9.68 4.25
CA LEU A 234 12.48 -10.57 5.41
C LEU A 234 13.95 -10.59 5.82
N ASN A 235 14.87 -10.48 4.86
CA ASN A 235 16.31 -10.42 5.09
C ASN A 235 16.79 -9.06 5.63
N ASP A 236 16.21 -7.96 5.13
CA ASP A 236 16.48 -6.59 5.59
C ASP A 236 15.17 -5.79 5.59
N GLN A 237 14.63 -5.51 6.78
CA GLN A 237 13.38 -4.76 6.95
C GLN A 237 13.43 -3.33 6.38
N ASN A 238 14.64 -2.77 6.15
CA ASN A 238 14.81 -1.49 5.49
C ASN A 238 14.34 -1.51 4.02
N ASN A 239 14.34 -2.70 3.40
CA ASN A 239 13.81 -2.86 2.05
C ASN A 239 12.31 -2.56 1.98
N LEU A 240 11.54 -2.76 3.06
CA LEU A 240 10.13 -2.39 3.08
C LEU A 240 9.92 -0.87 2.85
N ALA A 241 10.80 -0.02 3.41
CA ALA A 241 10.73 1.43 3.17
C ALA A 241 11.11 1.78 1.71
N ARG A 242 12.14 1.12 1.14
CA ARG A 242 12.58 1.33 -0.24
C ARG A 242 11.51 0.89 -1.25
N VAL A 243 10.89 -0.27 -0.99
CA VAL A 243 9.79 -0.82 -1.79
C VAL A 243 8.56 0.10 -1.74
N ALA A 244 8.19 0.59 -0.55
CA ALA A 244 7.09 1.54 -0.38
C ALA A 244 7.34 2.85 -1.14
N ALA A 245 8.56 3.39 -1.08
CA ALA A 245 8.95 4.58 -1.82
C ALA A 245 8.88 4.36 -3.34
N THR A 246 9.33 3.19 -3.82
CA THR A 246 9.24 2.81 -5.24
C THR A 246 7.79 2.72 -5.70
N ALA A 247 6.92 2.10 -4.93
CA ALA A 247 5.49 2.01 -5.25
C ALA A 247 4.83 3.40 -5.35
N ALA A 248 5.13 4.31 -4.41
CA ALA A 248 4.64 5.68 -4.47
C ALA A 248 5.22 6.47 -5.66
N PHE A 249 6.47 6.21 -6.03
CA PHE A 249 7.08 6.82 -7.21
C PHE A 249 6.41 6.34 -8.51
N ILE A 250 6.12 5.03 -8.63
CA ILE A 250 5.37 4.46 -9.76
C ILE A 250 3.97 5.08 -9.84
N HIS A 251 3.26 5.17 -8.71
CA HIS A 251 1.95 5.77 -8.63
C HIS A 251 1.94 7.23 -9.11
N ASN A 252 2.88 8.05 -8.62
CA ASN A 252 3.04 9.43 -9.04
C ASN A 252 3.34 9.54 -10.54
N SER A 253 4.21 8.66 -11.06
CA SER A 253 4.59 8.63 -12.49
C SER A 253 3.42 8.22 -13.36
N ALA A 254 2.63 7.20 -12.95
CA ALA A 254 1.43 6.77 -13.66
C ALA A 254 0.36 7.88 -13.69
N ALA A 255 0.16 8.57 -12.56
CA ALA A 255 -0.76 9.71 -12.48
C ALA A 255 -0.33 10.89 -13.37
N GLN A 256 0.97 11.17 -13.44
CA GLN A 256 1.49 12.23 -14.31
C GLN A 256 1.32 11.88 -15.78
N LEU A 257 1.55 10.61 -16.16
CA LEU A 257 1.29 10.12 -17.52
C LEU A 257 -0.20 10.18 -17.88
N ALA A 258 -1.07 9.82 -16.96
CA ALA A 258 -2.51 9.85 -17.15
C ALA A 258 -3.04 11.29 -17.28
N SER A 259 -2.55 12.21 -16.44
CA SER A 259 -3.12 13.55 -16.34
C SER A 259 -2.73 14.45 -17.50
N LYS A 260 -1.45 14.47 -17.90
CA LYS A 260 -0.96 15.45 -18.86
C LYS A 260 -1.52 16.85 -18.56
N ASP A 261 -1.52 17.22 -17.27
CA ASP A 261 -2.09 18.45 -16.72
C ASP A 261 -3.62 18.62 -16.87
N SER A 262 -4.35 17.51 -16.98
CA SER A 262 -5.82 17.46 -17.07
C SER A 262 -6.41 16.51 -16.01
N PRO A 263 -7.75 16.55 -15.75
CA PRO A 263 -8.41 15.67 -14.79
C PRO A 263 -8.19 14.19 -15.06
N ILE A 264 -8.01 13.41 -13.97
CA ILE A 264 -7.83 11.96 -14.01
C ILE A 264 -8.80 11.26 -13.05
N SER A 265 -9.04 9.99 -13.33
CA SER A 265 -9.71 9.07 -12.41
C SER A 265 -8.72 8.03 -11.87
N ALA A 266 -9.10 7.33 -10.80
CA ALA A 266 -8.32 6.21 -10.30
C ALA A 266 -8.11 5.12 -11.38
N THR A 267 -9.11 4.88 -12.23
CA THR A 267 -9.01 3.91 -13.32
C THR A 267 -7.96 4.32 -14.36
N SER A 268 -7.93 5.60 -14.75
CA SER A 268 -6.92 6.06 -15.70
C SER A 268 -5.49 5.96 -15.14
N ILE A 269 -5.29 6.14 -13.83
CA ILE A 269 -3.97 5.90 -13.22
C ILE A 269 -3.54 4.43 -13.41
N ILE A 270 -4.45 3.47 -13.20
CA ILE A 270 -4.16 2.03 -13.35
C ILE A 270 -3.68 1.70 -14.76
N GLU A 271 -4.29 2.30 -15.78
CA GLU A 271 -3.96 2.07 -17.20
C GLU A 271 -2.50 2.46 -17.52
N PHE A 272 -1.95 3.45 -16.81
CA PHE A 272 -0.59 3.94 -17.02
C PHE A 272 0.46 3.30 -16.10
N ILE A 273 0.09 2.38 -15.19
CA ILE A 273 1.06 1.68 -14.33
C ILE A 273 2.11 0.93 -15.14
N PRO A 274 1.77 0.10 -16.16
CA PRO A 274 2.78 -0.63 -16.94
C PRO A 274 3.73 0.30 -17.70
N GLU A 275 3.22 1.43 -18.23
CA GLU A 275 4.06 2.42 -18.90
C GLU A 275 5.01 3.14 -17.92
N ALA A 276 4.52 3.49 -16.72
CA ALA A 276 5.33 4.07 -15.67
C ALA A 276 6.48 3.14 -15.26
N ILE A 277 6.20 1.84 -15.08
CA ILE A 277 7.22 0.83 -14.75
C ILE A 277 8.25 0.71 -15.87
N ARG A 278 7.82 0.68 -17.13
CA ARG A 278 8.72 0.57 -18.30
C ARG A 278 9.78 1.67 -18.34
N LYS A 279 9.51 2.85 -17.77
CA LYS A 279 10.49 3.95 -17.73
C LYS A 279 11.65 3.71 -16.75
N PHE A 280 11.55 2.70 -15.89
CA PHE A 280 12.55 2.42 -14.85
C PHE A 280 13.36 1.16 -15.10
N ILE A 281 12.94 0.28 -16.02
CA ILE A 281 13.60 -1.00 -16.35
C ILE A 281 14.46 -0.92 -17.59
#